data_ec76d46df9421da668a8dae116a18d42
#
_entry.id   ec76d46df9421da668a8dae116a18d42
#
_cell.length_a   1.000
_cell.length_b   1.000
_cell.length_c   1.000
_cell.angle_alpha   90.00
_cell.angle_beta   90.00
_cell.angle_gamma   90.00
#
_symmetry.space_group_name_H-M   'P 1'
#
loop_
_entity.id
_entity.type
_entity.pdbx_description
1 polymer ?
#
loop_
_entity_poly.entity_id
_entity_poly.type
_entity_poly.pdbx_seq_one_letter_code
_entity_poly.pdbx_strand_id
1 'polypeptide(L)'
;MKKITAVVIGYGQRGSTYARYAVDNPDEFQVVAVADATAAKRATAKQLHNLSDDRVFANWKDLAAQPKMADFAIIATQDNMHYEPALALIEKGYNLLLEKPMAVTPKECKDITEAAEKKGVKVVVCHVLRFTDFWRTIKRVIDEGQLGKIMSIVHLENVGN
;
A
#
# COMPACT_ATOMS: atom_id res chain seq x y z
N MET A 1 16.82 6.97 14.22
CA MET A 1 15.87 5.80 14.16
C MET A 1 16.39 4.81 13.13
N LYS A 2 16.05 3.51 13.24
CA LYS A 2 16.39 2.55 12.19
C LYS A 2 15.59 2.91 10.93
N LYS A 3 16.29 3.03 9.77
CA LYS A 3 15.63 3.24 8.49
C LYS A 3 14.70 2.07 8.16
N ILE A 4 13.46 2.38 7.78
CA ILE A 4 12.45 1.39 7.41
C ILE A 4 12.59 1.06 5.92
N THR A 5 12.45 -0.22 5.58
CA THR A 5 12.62 -0.69 4.20
C THR A 5 11.32 -1.28 3.64
N ALA A 6 11.09 -1.08 2.34
CA ALA A 6 9.94 -1.65 1.65
C ALA A 6 10.29 -2.29 0.31
N VAL A 7 9.50 -3.29 -0.06
CA VAL A 7 9.33 -3.73 -1.45
C VAL A 7 8.03 -3.16 -2.02
N VAL A 8 7.98 -2.87 -3.31
CA VAL A 8 6.79 -2.29 -3.97
C VAL A 8 6.29 -3.23 -5.06
N ILE A 9 5.03 -3.65 -4.96
CA ILE A 9 4.32 -4.44 -5.97
C ILE A 9 3.28 -3.56 -6.65
N GLY A 10 3.50 -3.31 -7.96
CA GLY A 10 2.74 -2.33 -8.73
C GLY A 10 3.33 -0.91 -8.59
N TYR A 11 4.14 -0.51 -9.57
CA TYR A 11 4.75 0.83 -9.62
C TYR A 11 3.95 1.76 -10.55
N GLY A 12 2.61 1.71 -10.41
CA GLY A 12 1.67 2.64 -11.02
C GLY A 12 1.63 3.98 -10.29
N GLN A 13 0.57 4.78 -10.54
CA GLN A 13 0.40 6.08 -9.90
C GLN A 13 0.48 5.99 -8.36
N ARG A 14 -0.22 5.04 -7.74
CA ARG A 14 -0.23 4.91 -6.27
C ARG A 14 1.09 4.36 -5.74
N GLY A 15 1.59 3.26 -6.30
CA GLY A 15 2.84 2.67 -5.85
C GLY A 15 4.02 3.64 -5.95
N SER A 16 4.13 4.39 -7.05
CA SER A 16 5.17 5.41 -7.20
C SER A 16 5.00 6.59 -6.25
N THR A 17 3.74 7.00 -5.95
CA THR A 17 3.48 8.06 -4.97
C THR A 17 3.95 7.66 -3.57
N TYR A 18 3.64 6.44 -3.12
CA TYR A 18 4.13 5.96 -1.80
C TYR A 18 5.64 5.77 -1.78
N ALA A 19 6.19 5.20 -2.86
CA ALA A 19 7.62 4.97 -2.99
C ALA A 19 8.42 6.29 -2.99
N ARG A 20 7.83 7.38 -3.48
CA ARG A 20 8.48 8.70 -3.52
C ARG A 20 8.87 9.21 -2.13
N TYR A 21 8.16 8.80 -1.08
CA TYR A 21 8.54 9.15 0.29
C TYR A 21 9.99 8.77 0.60
N ALA A 22 10.51 7.69 -0.02
CA ALA A 22 11.92 7.29 0.13
C ALA A 22 12.91 8.28 -0.49
N VAL A 23 12.48 9.01 -1.51
CA VAL A 23 13.30 10.05 -2.16
C VAL A 23 13.29 11.33 -1.34
N ASP A 24 12.12 11.68 -0.82
CA ASP A 24 11.92 12.92 -0.06
C ASP A 24 12.46 12.78 1.39
N ASN A 25 12.53 11.55 1.93
CA ASN A 25 12.97 11.24 3.30
C ASN A 25 13.97 10.06 3.32
N PRO A 26 15.15 10.19 2.70
CA PRO A 26 16.08 9.07 2.48
C PRO A 26 16.69 8.52 3.77
N ASP A 27 16.68 9.27 4.86
CA ASP A 27 17.19 8.83 6.16
C ASP A 27 16.18 7.98 6.95
N GLU A 28 14.89 8.08 6.60
CA GLU A 28 13.80 7.40 7.31
C GLU A 28 13.34 6.14 6.57
N PHE A 29 13.31 6.20 5.23
CA PHE A 29 12.66 5.18 4.42
C PHE A 29 13.48 4.84 3.16
N GLN A 30 13.43 3.57 2.73
CA GLN A 30 14.10 3.08 1.54
C GLN A 30 13.24 2.03 0.82
N VAL A 31 13.10 2.18 -0.49
CA VAL A 31 12.63 1.11 -1.38
C VAL A 31 13.80 0.23 -1.76
N VAL A 32 13.70 -1.08 -1.53
CA VAL A 32 14.80 -2.05 -1.77
C VAL A 32 14.53 -3.02 -2.91
N ALA A 33 13.29 -3.13 -3.38
CA ALA A 33 12.93 -3.88 -4.58
C ALA A 33 11.59 -3.44 -5.14
N VAL A 34 11.37 -3.67 -6.43
CA VAL A 34 10.12 -3.34 -7.13
C VAL A 34 9.72 -4.47 -8.05
N ALA A 35 8.42 -4.75 -8.12
CA ALA A 35 7.79 -5.63 -9.12
C ALA A 35 6.70 -4.87 -9.88
N ASP A 36 6.81 -4.80 -11.20
CA ASP A 36 5.76 -4.25 -12.09
C ASP A 36 5.86 -4.92 -13.48
N ALA A 37 4.72 -5.21 -14.11
CA ALA A 37 4.70 -5.83 -15.44
C ALA A 37 5.27 -4.92 -16.54
N THR A 38 5.17 -3.60 -16.36
CA THR A 38 5.58 -2.59 -17.35
C THR A 38 7.08 -2.29 -17.27
N ALA A 39 7.84 -2.58 -18.32
CA ALA A 39 9.28 -2.37 -18.34
C ALA A 39 9.69 -0.90 -18.07
N ALA A 40 8.96 0.06 -18.64
CA ALA A 40 9.25 1.48 -18.43
C ALA A 40 9.10 1.90 -16.96
N LYS A 41 8.07 1.39 -16.26
CA LYS A 41 7.88 1.66 -14.82
C LYS A 41 8.99 1.04 -13.98
N ARG A 42 9.42 -0.17 -14.32
CA ARG A 42 10.57 -0.81 -13.67
C ARG A 42 11.85 -0.02 -13.85
N ALA A 43 12.12 0.49 -15.08
CA ALA A 43 13.28 1.31 -15.35
C ALA A 43 13.27 2.61 -14.53
N THR A 44 12.11 3.29 -14.47
CA THR A 44 11.93 4.49 -13.64
C THR A 44 12.19 4.18 -12.15
N ALA A 45 11.61 3.10 -11.64
CA ALA A 45 11.81 2.70 -10.24
C ALA A 45 13.27 2.37 -9.95
N LYS A 46 13.92 1.62 -10.85
CA LYS A 46 15.34 1.26 -10.73
C LYS A 46 16.22 2.51 -10.60
N GLN A 47 16.03 3.47 -11.48
CA GLN A 47 16.80 4.72 -11.47
C GLN A 47 16.50 5.56 -10.22
N LEU A 48 15.22 5.75 -9.88
CA LEU A 48 14.79 6.63 -8.79
C LEU A 48 15.24 6.13 -7.41
N HIS A 49 15.23 4.81 -7.21
CA HIS A 49 15.59 4.18 -5.93
C HIS A 49 16.97 3.53 -5.93
N ASN A 50 17.76 3.73 -7.00
CA ASN A 50 19.11 3.18 -7.15
C ASN A 50 19.15 1.65 -6.93
N LEU A 51 18.22 0.93 -7.59
CA LEU A 51 18.11 -0.53 -7.44
C LEU A 51 19.06 -1.25 -8.38
N SER A 52 19.65 -2.36 -7.93
CA SER A 52 20.37 -3.31 -8.79
C SER A 52 19.39 -4.16 -9.63
N ASP A 53 19.88 -4.83 -10.66
CA ASP A 53 19.03 -5.61 -11.57
C ASP A 53 18.32 -6.78 -10.87
N ASP A 54 18.95 -7.39 -9.88
CA ASP A 54 18.39 -8.46 -9.06
C ASP A 54 17.30 -7.99 -8.07
N ARG A 55 17.01 -6.70 -8.03
CA ARG A 55 15.97 -6.06 -7.20
C ARG A 55 14.78 -5.55 -8.00
N VAL A 56 14.74 -5.83 -9.30
CA VAL A 56 13.70 -5.35 -10.21
C VAL A 56 13.05 -6.54 -10.92
N PHE A 57 11.79 -6.80 -10.60
CA PHE A 57 11.06 -8.01 -11.02
C PHE A 57 9.96 -7.67 -12.04
N ALA A 58 9.77 -8.54 -13.04
CA ALA A 58 8.70 -8.38 -14.02
C ALA A 58 7.32 -8.72 -13.46
N ASN A 59 7.27 -9.60 -12.45
CA ASN A 59 6.03 -9.97 -11.78
C ASN A 59 6.25 -10.11 -10.27
N TRP A 60 5.17 -10.02 -9.51
CA TRP A 60 5.21 -10.10 -8.06
C TRP A 60 5.59 -11.51 -7.53
N LYS A 61 5.33 -12.57 -8.31
CA LYS A 61 5.63 -13.95 -7.90
C LYS A 61 7.14 -14.17 -7.79
N ASP A 62 7.90 -13.61 -8.73
CA ASP A 62 9.37 -13.66 -8.71
C ASP A 62 9.95 -12.92 -7.50
N LEU A 63 9.39 -11.77 -7.15
CA LEU A 63 9.75 -11.05 -5.94
C LEU A 63 9.37 -11.85 -4.69
N ALA A 64 8.15 -12.39 -4.64
CA ALA A 64 7.67 -13.19 -3.53
C ALA A 64 8.42 -14.52 -3.39
N ALA A 65 9.05 -15.06 -4.44
CA ALA A 65 9.91 -16.24 -4.36
C ALA A 65 11.21 -15.96 -3.59
N GLN A 66 11.68 -14.71 -3.55
CA GLN A 66 12.89 -14.34 -2.83
C GLN A 66 12.73 -14.46 -1.29
N PRO A 67 13.82 -14.62 -0.54
CA PRO A 67 13.80 -14.42 0.89
C PRO A 67 13.24 -13.03 1.27
N LYS A 68 12.65 -12.92 2.46
CA LYS A 68 12.19 -11.61 2.96
C LYS A 68 13.35 -10.61 2.98
N MET A 69 13.18 -9.46 2.31
CA MET A 69 14.25 -8.47 2.12
C MET A 69 13.92 -7.08 2.67
N ALA A 70 12.72 -6.88 3.23
CA ALA A 70 12.27 -5.59 3.74
C ALA A 70 11.38 -5.73 4.98
N ASP A 71 11.17 -4.62 5.69
CA ASP A 71 10.31 -4.56 6.88
C ASP A 71 8.83 -4.68 6.50
N PHE A 72 8.42 -4.12 5.34
CA PHE A 72 7.05 -4.23 4.81
C PHE A 72 6.99 -4.25 3.28
N ALA A 73 5.82 -4.53 2.76
CA ALA A 73 5.52 -4.49 1.34
C ALA A 73 4.38 -3.50 1.05
N ILE A 74 4.54 -2.72 -0.01
CA ILE A 74 3.49 -1.88 -0.59
C ILE A 74 2.86 -2.68 -1.73
N ILE A 75 1.55 -2.91 -1.68
CA ILE A 75 0.79 -3.53 -2.75
C ILE A 75 -0.15 -2.49 -3.35
N ALA A 76 0.14 -2.07 -4.57
CA ALA A 76 -0.58 -1.02 -5.31
C ALA A 76 -0.83 -1.44 -6.77
N THR A 77 -1.27 -2.67 -6.94
CA THR A 77 -1.70 -3.27 -8.22
C THR A 77 -3.15 -2.84 -8.55
N GLN A 78 -3.77 -3.48 -9.52
CA GLN A 78 -5.21 -3.33 -9.77
C GLN A 78 -6.01 -4.07 -8.69
N ASP A 79 -7.24 -3.63 -8.45
CA ASP A 79 -8.10 -4.06 -7.35
C ASP A 79 -8.24 -5.60 -7.23
N ASN A 80 -8.42 -6.28 -8.35
CA ASN A 80 -8.55 -7.75 -8.42
C ASN A 80 -7.20 -8.49 -8.28
N MET A 81 -6.10 -7.77 -8.17
CA MET A 81 -4.75 -8.32 -8.06
C MET A 81 -4.13 -8.08 -6.67
N HIS A 82 -4.93 -7.73 -5.67
CA HIS A 82 -4.46 -7.50 -4.30
C HIS A 82 -4.33 -8.79 -3.49
N TYR A 83 -5.26 -9.71 -3.67
CA TYR A 83 -5.45 -10.87 -2.80
C TYR A 83 -4.26 -11.83 -2.79
N GLU A 84 -3.86 -12.34 -3.95
CA GLU A 84 -2.78 -13.33 -4.04
C GLU A 84 -1.43 -12.81 -3.51
N PRO A 85 -0.95 -11.61 -3.94
CA PRO A 85 0.31 -11.10 -3.41
C PRO A 85 0.23 -10.75 -1.92
N ALA A 86 -0.94 -10.32 -1.42
CA ALA A 86 -1.12 -10.07 0.01
C ALA A 86 -0.90 -11.35 0.83
N LEU A 87 -1.57 -12.44 0.48
CA LEU A 87 -1.39 -13.72 1.17
C LEU A 87 0.04 -14.25 1.09
N ALA A 88 0.65 -14.19 -0.10
CA ALA A 88 2.02 -14.68 -0.30
C ALA A 88 3.04 -13.90 0.55
N LEU A 89 2.89 -12.58 0.68
CA LEU A 89 3.80 -11.76 1.46
C LEU A 89 3.53 -11.83 2.96
N ILE A 90 2.26 -11.97 3.37
CA ILE A 90 1.90 -12.26 4.77
C ILE A 90 2.57 -13.56 5.21
N GLU A 91 2.49 -14.62 4.40
CA GLU A 91 3.13 -15.91 4.73
C GLU A 91 4.64 -15.78 4.91
N LYS A 92 5.29 -14.88 4.18
CA LYS A 92 6.71 -14.53 4.37
C LYS A 92 6.98 -13.59 5.55
N GLY A 93 5.94 -13.17 6.26
CA GLY A 93 6.07 -12.31 7.45
C GLY A 93 6.29 -10.83 7.13
N TYR A 94 5.88 -10.35 5.96
CA TYR A 94 5.85 -8.93 5.68
C TYR A 94 4.66 -8.25 6.37
N ASN A 95 4.88 -7.07 6.93
CA ASN A 95 3.78 -6.13 7.15
C ASN A 95 3.34 -5.56 5.80
N LEU A 96 2.08 -5.16 5.64
CA LEU A 96 1.57 -4.66 4.36
C LEU A 96 1.03 -3.24 4.47
N LEU A 97 1.35 -2.43 3.47
CA LEU A 97 0.60 -1.25 3.07
C LEU A 97 -0.17 -1.65 1.79
N LEU A 98 -1.47 -1.86 1.90
CA LEU A 98 -2.31 -2.42 0.85
C LEU A 98 -3.25 -1.37 0.29
N GLU A 99 -3.23 -1.14 -1.02
CA GLU A 99 -4.18 -0.20 -1.65
C GLU A 99 -5.63 -0.64 -1.49
N LYS A 100 -6.50 0.37 -1.52
CA LYS A 100 -7.94 0.15 -1.51
C LYS A 100 -8.43 -0.27 -2.91
N PRO A 101 -9.50 -1.08 -2.99
CA PRO A 101 -10.11 -1.84 -1.91
C PRO A 101 -9.18 -2.95 -1.42
N MET A 102 -9.31 -3.38 -0.18
CA MET A 102 -8.47 -4.46 0.39
C MET A 102 -8.47 -5.72 -0.49
N ALA A 103 -9.65 -6.09 -0.98
CA ALA A 103 -9.89 -7.13 -1.98
C ALA A 103 -11.25 -6.89 -2.63
N VAL A 104 -11.60 -7.68 -3.64
CA VAL A 104 -12.86 -7.50 -4.40
C VAL A 104 -14.04 -8.31 -3.85
N THR A 105 -13.80 -9.22 -2.91
CA THR A 105 -14.85 -9.98 -2.23
C THR A 105 -14.70 -9.93 -0.71
N PRO A 106 -15.83 -10.02 0.07
CA PRO A 106 -15.76 -10.12 1.52
C PRO A 106 -14.96 -11.33 2.02
N LYS A 107 -15.02 -12.45 1.29
CA LYS A 107 -14.25 -13.66 1.63
C LYS A 107 -12.75 -13.39 1.57
N GLU A 108 -12.27 -12.79 0.48
CA GLU A 108 -10.85 -12.45 0.33
C GLU A 108 -10.38 -11.48 1.41
N CYS A 109 -11.19 -10.47 1.77
CA CYS A 109 -10.88 -9.56 2.88
C CYS A 109 -10.71 -10.32 4.19
N LYS A 110 -11.62 -11.27 4.47
CA LYS A 110 -11.55 -12.13 5.66
C LYS A 110 -10.28 -12.99 5.65
N ASP A 111 -10.00 -13.66 4.53
CA ASP A 111 -8.83 -14.53 4.37
C ASP A 111 -7.51 -13.75 4.61
N ILE A 112 -7.38 -12.52 4.09
CA ILE A 112 -6.22 -11.65 4.33
C ILE A 112 -6.11 -11.30 5.82
N THR A 113 -7.22 -10.95 6.46
CA THR A 113 -7.24 -10.57 7.88
C THR A 113 -6.81 -11.76 8.76
N GLU A 114 -7.42 -12.94 8.57
CA GLU A 114 -7.10 -14.15 9.32
C GLU A 114 -5.65 -14.60 9.11
N ALA A 115 -5.14 -14.49 7.86
CA ALA A 115 -3.74 -14.80 7.56
C ALA A 115 -2.78 -13.85 8.30
N ALA A 116 -3.09 -12.55 8.32
CA ALA A 116 -2.29 -11.54 8.99
C ALA A 116 -2.27 -11.76 10.52
N GLU A 117 -3.43 -12.02 11.12
CA GLU A 117 -3.55 -12.33 12.54
C GLU A 117 -2.76 -13.59 12.92
N LYS A 118 -2.95 -14.67 12.16
CA LYS A 118 -2.23 -15.94 12.36
C LYS A 118 -0.71 -15.78 12.26
N LYS A 119 -0.24 -14.93 11.34
CA LYS A 119 1.19 -14.68 11.12
C LYS A 119 1.77 -13.63 12.06
N GLY A 120 0.93 -12.86 12.76
CA GLY A 120 1.34 -11.77 13.65
C GLY A 120 1.91 -10.56 12.91
N VAL A 121 1.46 -10.30 11.68
CA VAL A 121 1.86 -9.15 10.88
C VAL A 121 0.75 -8.10 10.80
N LYS A 122 1.13 -6.86 10.49
CA LYS A 122 0.19 -5.73 10.36
C LYS A 122 -0.18 -5.54 8.89
N VAL A 123 -1.47 -5.34 8.62
CA VAL A 123 -1.99 -4.92 7.32
C VAL A 123 -2.69 -3.58 7.49
N VAL A 124 -2.21 -2.57 6.77
CA VAL A 124 -2.81 -1.23 6.72
C VAL A 124 -3.39 -1.01 5.34
N VAL A 125 -4.71 -0.82 5.27
CA VAL A 125 -5.39 -0.49 4.00
C VAL A 125 -5.36 1.01 3.76
N CYS A 126 -5.01 1.44 2.54
CA CYS A 126 -4.78 2.83 2.16
C CYS A 126 -6.10 3.62 2.03
N HIS A 127 -6.81 3.83 3.12
CA HIS A 127 -7.95 4.76 3.19
C HIS A 127 -7.45 6.20 3.33
N VAL A 128 -6.80 6.71 2.28
CA VAL A 128 -6.04 7.97 2.29
C VAL A 128 -6.84 9.19 2.75
N LEU A 129 -8.14 9.25 2.44
CA LEU A 129 -9.01 10.36 2.84
C LEU A 129 -9.11 10.53 4.36
N ARG A 130 -8.94 9.45 5.14
CA ARG A 130 -8.91 9.53 6.62
C ARG A 130 -7.78 10.39 7.16
N PHE A 131 -6.76 10.65 6.34
CA PHE A 131 -5.55 11.38 6.72
C PHE A 131 -5.48 12.78 6.12
N THR A 132 -6.49 13.21 5.33
CA THR A 132 -6.54 14.56 4.78
C THR A 132 -7.14 15.54 5.80
N ASP A 133 -6.65 16.77 5.79
CA ASP A 133 -7.10 17.80 6.75
C ASP A 133 -8.60 18.12 6.59
N PHE A 134 -9.10 18.08 5.36
CA PHE A 134 -10.53 18.29 5.07
C PHE A 134 -11.43 17.27 5.82
N TRP A 135 -11.19 15.96 5.61
CA TRP A 135 -12.01 14.92 6.24
C TRP A 135 -11.78 14.82 7.76
N ARG A 136 -10.55 15.06 8.21
CA ARG A 136 -10.24 15.13 9.65
C ARG A 136 -10.98 16.28 10.33
N THR A 137 -11.09 17.44 9.65
CA THR A 137 -11.83 18.58 10.18
C THR A 137 -13.32 18.28 10.27
N ILE A 138 -13.94 17.72 9.22
CA ILE A 138 -15.35 17.30 9.24
C ILE A 138 -15.60 16.31 10.39
N LYS A 139 -14.76 15.29 10.50
CA LYS A 139 -14.89 14.30 11.57
C LYS A 139 -14.81 14.95 12.96
N ARG A 140 -13.85 15.85 13.17
CA ARG A 140 -13.71 16.57 14.44
C ARG A 140 -14.96 17.38 14.78
N VAL A 141 -15.50 18.16 13.84
CA VAL A 141 -16.72 18.96 14.04
C VAL A 141 -17.92 18.08 14.46
N ILE A 142 -18.03 16.89 13.85
CA ILE A 142 -19.07 15.92 14.19
C ILE A 142 -18.83 15.35 15.59
N ASP A 143 -17.61 14.90 15.89
CA ASP A 143 -17.27 14.24 17.18
C ASP A 143 -17.39 15.20 18.36
N GLU A 144 -17.09 16.48 18.17
CA GLU A 144 -17.26 17.54 19.19
C GLU A 144 -18.72 17.96 19.37
N GLY A 145 -19.65 17.40 18.61
CA GLY A 145 -21.08 17.69 18.72
C GLY A 145 -21.48 19.09 18.24
N GLN A 146 -20.62 19.81 17.53
CA GLN A 146 -20.88 21.19 17.07
C GLN A 146 -22.11 21.30 16.18
N LEU A 147 -22.52 20.22 15.49
CA LEU A 147 -23.70 20.15 14.63
C LEU A 147 -24.91 19.54 15.32
N GLY A 148 -24.79 19.20 16.61
CA GLY A 148 -25.84 18.48 17.33
C GLY A 148 -26.07 17.07 16.75
N LYS A 149 -27.32 16.60 16.81
CA LYS A 149 -27.69 15.30 16.26
C LYS A 149 -27.68 15.32 14.72
N ILE A 150 -26.82 14.55 14.10
CA ILE A 150 -26.79 14.41 12.63
C ILE A 150 -28.08 13.71 12.17
N MET A 151 -28.86 14.41 11.33
CA MET A 151 -30.13 13.91 10.81
C MET A 151 -29.98 13.35 9.37
N SER A 152 -29.08 13.91 8.58
CA SER A 152 -28.80 13.44 7.20
C SER A 152 -27.39 13.84 6.79
N ILE A 153 -26.84 13.12 5.83
CA ILE A 153 -25.57 13.41 5.19
C ILE A 153 -25.80 13.31 3.68
N VAL A 154 -25.41 14.35 2.93
CA VAL A 154 -25.33 14.32 1.47
C VAL A 154 -23.87 14.50 1.09
N HIS A 155 -23.30 13.52 0.39
CA HIS A 155 -21.92 13.54 -0.09
C HIS A 155 -21.94 13.36 -1.62
N LEU A 156 -21.32 14.28 -2.33
CA LEU A 156 -21.13 14.23 -3.78
C LEU A 156 -19.64 14.23 -4.06
N GLU A 157 -19.19 13.19 -4.76
CA GLU A 157 -17.79 13.05 -5.22
C GLU A 157 -17.77 12.98 -6.73
N ASN A 158 -17.35 14.06 -7.38
CA ASN A 158 -17.22 14.10 -8.83
C ASN A 158 -15.86 13.50 -9.21
N VAL A 159 -15.88 12.38 -9.90
CA VAL A 159 -14.68 11.74 -10.44
C VAL A 159 -14.49 12.25 -11.87
N GLY A 160 -13.33 12.82 -12.17
CA GLY A 160 -12.96 13.21 -13.53
C GLY A 160 -12.82 11.98 -14.44
N ASN A 161 -13.15 12.16 -15.71
CA ASN A 161 -12.94 11.15 -16.77
C ASN A 161 -11.47 10.98 -17.10
#